data_fc6f1f13a05fe1134f5037a46ea46e98
#
_entry.id   fc6f1f13a05fe1134f5037a46ea46e98
#
_cell.length_a   1.000
_cell.length_b   1.000
_cell.length_c   1.000
_cell.angle_alpha   90.00
_cell.angle_beta   90.00
_cell.angle_gamma   90.00
#
_symmetry.space_group_name_H-M   'P 1'
#
loop_
_entity.id
_entity.type
_entity.pdbx_description
1 polymer ?
#
loop_
_entity_poly.entity_id
_entity_poly.type
_entity_poly.pdbx_seq_one_letter_code
_entity_poly.pdbx_strand_id
1 'polypeptide(L)'
;GNATLVASEKTTLLIDCGFRPREMLARLDQLSVDVADIDAILVTHEHSDHTGGVTAVSKAAGAPIYATHGTLASGKLEDARTIVEIESDSEFAIGDIEVSAITVPHDAREPVQYVFKHAAHRVGVLTDLGMVSPHVQRAYEGCDLLLLEFNHDLAMLRRGPYPAALKRRVSGDFGHLNNDQALGMLE
;
A
#
# COMPACT_ATOMS: atom_id res chain seq x y z
N GLY A 1 1.19 11.70 -0.75
CA GLY A 1 0.54 10.53 -0.12
C GLY A 1 0.15 9.51 -1.16
N ASN A 2 0.02 8.28 -0.71
CA ASN A 2 -0.33 7.13 -1.54
C ASN A 2 -1.83 6.83 -1.43
N ALA A 3 -2.46 6.44 -2.53
CA ALA A 3 -3.80 5.88 -2.58
C ALA A 3 -3.97 5.16 -3.92
N THR A 4 -4.40 3.92 -3.89
CA THR A 4 -4.62 3.10 -5.08
C THR A 4 -6.00 2.46 -5.00
N LEU A 5 -6.75 2.49 -6.10
CA LEU A 5 -8.01 1.76 -6.22
C LEU A 5 -7.78 0.46 -6.99
N VAL A 6 -8.29 -0.64 -6.44
CA VAL A 6 -8.41 -1.93 -7.12
C VAL A 6 -9.88 -2.32 -7.12
N ALA A 7 -10.45 -2.55 -8.28
CA ALA A 7 -11.86 -2.85 -8.39
C ALA A 7 -12.14 -4.01 -9.35
N SER A 8 -13.14 -4.79 -9.00
CA SER A 8 -13.86 -5.70 -9.89
C SER A 8 -15.19 -5.06 -10.33
N GLU A 9 -16.07 -5.84 -10.98
CA GLU A 9 -17.43 -5.38 -11.26
C GLU A 9 -18.31 -5.23 -9.99
N LYS A 10 -17.90 -5.82 -8.85
CA LYS A 10 -18.72 -5.92 -7.64
C LYS A 10 -18.05 -5.39 -6.39
N THR A 11 -16.73 -5.22 -6.40
CA THR A 11 -15.95 -4.87 -5.20
C THR A 11 -14.95 -3.78 -5.53
N THR A 12 -14.92 -2.73 -4.73
CA THR A 12 -13.97 -1.62 -4.84
C THR A 12 -13.15 -1.52 -3.56
N LEU A 13 -11.84 -1.69 -3.69
CA LEU A 13 -10.89 -1.64 -2.59
C LEU A 13 -10.02 -0.38 -2.72
N LEU A 14 -9.82 0.32 -1.62
CA LEU A 14 -8.86 1.41 -1.52
C LEU A 14 -7.64 0.93 -0.74
N ILE A 15 -6.48 0.98 -1.35
CA ILE A 15 -5.19 0.68 -0.72
C ILE A 15 -4.56 2.00 -0.31
N ASP A 16 -4.40 2.20 1.00
CA ASP A 16 -3.94 3.42 1.64
C ASP A 16 -4.79 4.66 1.33
N CYS A 17 -4.64 5.69 2.11
CA CYS A 17 -5.16 7.03 1.85
C CYS A 17 -4.29 8.07 2.56
N GLY A 18 -3.17 8.42 1.95
CA GLY A 18 -2.25 9.42 2.47
C GLY A 18 -2.63 10.86 2.14
N PHE A 19 -3.71 11.08 1.43
CA PHE A 19 -4.23 12.40 1.09
C PHE A 19 -5.15 12.94 2.18
N ARG A 20 -5.24 14.27 2.27
CA ARG A 20 -6.27 14.90 3.09
C ARG A 20 -7.66 14.51 2.56
N PRO A 21 -8.68 14.37 3.43
CA PRO A 21 -10.01 13.88 3.03
C PRO A 21 -10.62 14.63 1.84
N ARG A 22 -10.57 15.96 1.86
CA ARG A 22 -11.09 16.79 0.77
C ARG A 22 -10.39 16.52 -0.57
N GLU A 23 -9.08 16.31 -0.53
CA GLU A 23 -8.30 16.01 -1.73
C GLU A 23 -8.63 14.61 -2.25
N MET A 24 -8.75 13.63 -1.35
CA MET A 24 -9.12 12.27 -1.73
C MET A 24 -10.50 12.22 -2.39
N LEU A 25 -11.51 12.87 -1.81
CA LEU A 25 -12.83 12.94 -2.40
C LEU A 25 -12.81 13.59 -3.80
N ALA A 26 -12.05 14.65 -3.99
CA ALA A 26 -11.90 15.27 -5.31
C ALA A 26 -11.22 14.36 -6.34
N ARG A 27 -10.30 13.47 -5.90
CA ARG A 27 -9.65 12.47 -6.77
C ARG A 27 -10.61 11.34 -7.14
N LEU A 28 -11.43 10.88 -6.20
CA LEU A 28 -12.48 9.89 -6.46
C LEU A 28 -13.50 10.41 -7.47
N ASP A 29 -13.93 11.67 -7.31
CA ASP A 29 -14.84 12.35 -8.25
C ASP A 29 -14.26 12.40 -9.68
N GLN A 30 -12.96 12.71 -9.83
CA GLN A 30 -12.27 12.67 -11.13
C GLN A 30 -12.26 11.29 -11.78
N LEU A 31 -12.30 10.23 -10.98
CA LEU A 31 -12.39 8.84 -11.44
C LEU A 31 -13.83 8.37 -11.60
N SER A 32 -14.83 9.23 -11.32
CA SER A 32 -16.25 8.89 -11.29
C SER A 32 -16.59 7.76 -10.31
N VAL A 33 -15.89 7.72 -9.18
CA VAL A 33 -16.08 6.77 -8.09
C VAL A 33 -16.73 7.50 -6.92
N ASP A 34 -17.90 7.06 -6.48
CA ASP A 34 -18.50 7.56 -5.24
C ASP A 34 -17.71 6.96 -4.04
N VAL A 35 -17.48 7.78 -3.03
CA VAL A 35 -16.85 7.31 -1.80
C VAL A 35 -17.66 6.17 -1.15
N ALA A 36 -18.97 6.17 -1.32
CA ALA A 36 -19.86 5.11 -0.80
C ALA A 36 -19.69 3.77 -1.54
N ASP A 37 -19.06 3.74 -2.71
CA ASP A 37 -18.79 2.52 -3.47
C ASP A 37 -17.52 1.79 -2.97
N ILE A 38 -16.78 2.37 -2.02
CA ILE A 38 -15.61 1.72 -1.42
C ILE A 38 -16.07 0.68 -0.39
N ASP A 39 -15.81 -0.59 -0.65
CA ASP A 39 -16.19 -1.71 0.21
C ASP A 39 -15.21 -1.93 1.38
N ALA A 40 -13.92 -1.62 1.18
CA ALA A 40 -12.91 -1.73 2.22
C ALA A 40 -11.70 -0.84 1.95
N ILE A 41 -10.98 -0.48 3.02
CA ILE A 41 -9.69 0.21 2.96
C ILE A 41 -8.63 -0.71 3.54
N LEU A 42 -7.60 -1.04 2.76
CA LEU A 42 -6.46 -1.83 3.19
C LEU A 42 -5.29 -0.88 3.46
N VAL A 43 -4.69 -0.99 4.64
CA VAL A 43 -3.56 -0.14 5.03
C VAL A 43 -2.29 -0.96 4.99
N THR A 44 -1.29 -0.48 4.24
CA THR A 44 0.00 -1.16 4.09
C THR A 44 0.86 -1.04 5.34
N HIS A 45 0.94 0.15 5.91
CA HIS A 45 1.70 0.46 7.12
C HIS A 45 1.32 1.84 7.70
N GLU A 46 1.87 2.19 8.87
CA GLU A 46 1.45 3.37 9.65
C GLU A 46 2.04 4.71 9.22
N HIS A 47 2.85 4.83 8.18
CA HIS A 47 3.37 6.14 7.76
C HIS A 47 2.25 7.10 7.36
N SER A 48 2.44 8.41 7.64
CA SER A 48 1.37 9.40 7.52
C SER A 48 0.93 9.67 6.08
N ASP A 49 1.80 9.42 5.12
CA ASP A 49 1.50 9.52 3.70
C ASP A 49 0.74 8.29 3.15
N HIS A 50 0.46 7.31 4.02
CA HIS A 50 -0.43 6.17 3.78
C HIS A 50 -1.70 6.25 4.61
N THR A 51 -1.64 6.76 5.84
CA THR A 51 -2.77 6.73 6.78
C THR A 51 -3.54 8.04 6.92
N GLY A 52 -3.00 9.17 6.44
CA GLY A 52 -3.48 10.53 6.77
C GLY A 52 -4.95 10.82 6.50
N GLY A 53 -5.60 10.12 5.57
CA GLY A 53 -7.02 10.26 5.26
C GLY A 53 -7.87 9.03 5.56
N VAL A 54 -7.25 7.89 5.91
CA VAL A 54 -7.90 6.57 6.03
C VAL A 54 -9.15 6.61 6.91
N THR A 55 -9.02 7.09 8.14
CA THR A 55 -10.14 7.13 9.09
C THR A 55 -11.31 7.99 8.62
N ALA A 56 -11.01 9.12 7.99
CA ALA A 56 -12.05 10.03 7.49
C ALA A 56 -12.77 9.45 6.26
N VAL A 57 -12.02 8.81 5.35
CA VAL A 57 -12.61 8.15 4.16
C VAL A 57 -13.40 6.91 4.59
N SER A 58 -12.89 6.09 5.51
CA SER A 58 -13.63 4.98 6.10
C SER A 58 -14.97 5.40 6.70
N LYS A 59 -14.98 6.51 7.45
CA LYS A 59 -16.23 7.08 8.01
C LYS A 59 -17.21 7.54 6.93
N ALA A 60 -16.72 8.15 5.85
CA ALA A 60 -17.55 8.63 4.74
C ALA A 60 -18.11 7.47 3.90
N ALA A 61 -17.29 6.46 3.62
CA ALA A 61 -17.68 5.26 2.88
C ALA A 61 -18.54 4.30 3.72
N GLY A 62 -18.41 4.32 5.05
CA GLY A 62 -18.93 3.26 5.92
C GLY A 62 -18.12 1.95 5.84
N ALA A 63 -16.94 2.00 5.22
CA ALA A 63 -16.10 0.86 4.91
C ALA A 63 -15.18 0.46 6.07
N PRO A 64 -14.96 -0.85 6.33
CA PRO A 64 -14.00 -1.32 7.31
C PRO A 64 -12.55 -1.03 6.86
N ILE A 65 -11.66 -0.91 7.85
CA ILE A 65 -10.21 -0.79 7.64
C ILE A 65 -9.55 -2.12 7.97
N TYR A 66 -8.76 -2.64 7.04
CA TYR A 66 -7.92 -3.81 7.20
C TYR A 66 -6.48 -3.38 7.44
N ALA A 67 -5.87 -3.84 8.52
CA ALA A 67 -4.49 -3.49 8.87
C ALA A 67 -3.86 -4.57 9.76
N THR A 68 -2.53 -4.69 9.71
CA THR A 68 -1.78 -5.59 10.59
C THR A 68 -1.78 -5.09 12.04
N HIS A 69 -1.51 -6.00 12.98
CA HIS A 69 -1.39 -5.66 14.40
C HIS A 69 -0.40 -4.51 14.64
N GLY A 70 0.79 -4.58 14.03
CA GLY A 70 1.81 -3.54 14.19
C GLY A 70 1.38 -2.18 13.67
N THR A 71 0.67 -2.14 12.54
CA THR A 71 0.07 -0.91 12.01
C THR A 71 -0.97 -0.34 12.97
N LEU A 72 -1.86 -1.18 13.53
CA LEU A 72 -2.87 -0.77 14.51
C LEU A 72 -2.24 -0.27 15.80
N ALA A 73 -1.19 -0.93 16.30
CA ALA A 73 -0.45 -0.53 17.49
C ALA A 73 0.25 0.84 17.38
N SER A 74 0.27 1.45 16.21
CA SER A 74 0.73 2.83 16.01
C SER A 74 -0.19 3.88 16.61
N GLY A 75 -1.46 3.54 16.86
CA GLY A 75 -2.50 4.46 17.35
C GLY A 75 -3.12 5.37 16.28
N LYS A 76 -2.64 5.34 15.02
CA LYS A 76 -3.11 6.26 13.97
C LYS A 76 -4.51 5.97 13.44
N LEU A 77 -5.04 4.78 13.73
CA LEU A 77 -6.34 4.32 13.26
C LEU A 77 -7.37 4.17 14.39
N GLU A 78 -7.08 4.65 15.61
CA GLU A 78 -7.94 4.51 16.81
C GLU A 78 -9.36 5.05 16.62
N ASP A 79 -9.52 6.10 15.81
CA ASP A 79 -10.83 6.71 15.54
C ASP A 79 -11.68 5.96 14.48
N ALA A 80 -11.21 4.85 13.96
CA ALA A 80 -11.95 4.05 12.97
C ALA A 80 -13.18 3.38 13.61
N ARG A 81 -14.27 3.30 12.84
CA ARG A 81 -15.51 2.64 13.31
C ARG A 81 -15.44 1.13 13.29
N THR A 82 -14.84 0.60 12.25
CA THR A 82 -14.73 -0.85 12.00
C THR A 82 -13.30 -1.16 11.57
N ILE A 83 -12.62 -1.97 12.36
CA ILE A 83 -11.27 -2.46 12.09
C ILE A 83 -11.33 -3.97 11.94
N VAL A 84 -10.65 -4.49 10.93
CA VAL A 84 -10.37 -5.90 10.74
C VAL A 84 -8.86 -6.06 10.85
N GLU A 85 -8.40 -6.69 11.92
CA GLU A 85 -6.99 -7.04 12.08
C GLU A 85 -6.67 -8.21 11.16
N ILE A 86 -5.60 -8.08 10.38
CA ILE A 86 -5.09 -9.12 9.49
C ILE A 86 -3.69 -9.54 9.92
N GLU A 87 -3.35 -10.79 9.64
CA GLU A 87 -2.00 -11.29 9.82
C GLU A 87 -1.17 -11.01 8.55
N SER A 88 0.10 -10.65 8.74
CA SER A 88 1.06 -10.61 7.64
C SER A 88 1.26 -12.01 7.05
N ASP A 89 1.52 -12.09 5.76
CA ASP A 89 1.62 -13.32 4.96
C ASP A 89 0.35 -14.20 4.99
N SER A 90 -0.81 -13.57 5.21
CA SER A 90 -2.11 -14.25 5.17
C SER A 90 -2.88 -13.97 3.88
N GLU A 91 -3.85 -14.83 3.60
CA GLU A 91 -4.79 -14.69 2.49
C GLU A 91 -6.23 -14.60 3.02
N PHE A 92 -7.00 -13.70 2.45
CA PHE A 92 -8.41 -13.50 2.77
C PHE A 92 -9.17 -13.00 1.54
N ALA A 93 -10.49 -12.90 1.63
CA ALA A 93 -11.31 -12.38 0.55
C ALA A 93 -12.14 -11.17 1.01
N ILE A 94 -12.32 -10.20 0.13
CA ILE A 94 -13.25 -9.09 0.29
C ILE A 94 -14.15 -9.09 -0.96
N GLY A 95 -15.43 -9.34 -0.78
CA GLY A 95 -16.33 -9.54 -1.91
C GLY A 95 -15.87 -10.68 -2.81
N ASP A 96 -15.61 -10.37 -4.08
CA ASP A 96 -15.14 -11.33 -5.10
C ASP A 96 -13.64 -11.21 -5.40
N ILE A 97 -12.89 -10.44 -4.60
CA ILE A 97 -11.44 -10.28 -4.72
C ILE A 97 -10.72 -11.06 -3.62
N GLU A 98 -9.84 -11.99 -4.01
CA GLU A 98 -8.88 -12.63 -3.11
C GLU A 98 -7.70 -11.67 -2.87
N VAL A 99 -7.29 -11.52 -1.61
CA VAL A 99 -6.24 -10.60 -1.18
C VAL A 99 -5.15 -11.37 -0.44
N SER A 100 -3.90 -11.21 -0.86
CA SER A 100 -2.74 -11.71 -0.13
C SER A 100 -1.99 -10.51 0.47
N ALA A 101 -1.79 -10.51 1.80
CA ALA A 101 -0.98 -9.52 2.51
C ALA A 101 0.45 -10.05 2.59
N ILE A 102 1.39 -9.39 1.95
CA ILE A 102 2.78 -9.85 1.80
C ILE A 102 3.70 -9.00 2.68
N THR A 103 4.42 -9.60 3.60
CA THR A 103 5.43 -8.93 4.42
C THR A 103 6.55 -8.37 3.55
N VAL A 104 6.91 -7.11 3.75
CA VAL A 104 7.96 -6.43 3.00
C VAL A 104 9.00 -5.80 3.92
N PRO A 105 10.28 -5.71 3.51
CA PRO A 105 11.30 -4.97 4.23
C PRO A 105 11.05 -3.45 4.10
N HIS A 106 10.47 -2.84 5.13
CA HIS A 106 10.27 -1.39 5.22
C HIS A 106 10.40 -0.93 6.67
N ASP A 107 10.73 0.34 6.92
CA ASP A 107 10.95 0.90 8.25
C ASP A 107 9.65 1.27 8.98
N ALA A 108 8.76 0.29 9.07
CA ALA A 108 7.48 0.34 9.77
C ALA A 108 7.36 -0.82 10.77
N ARG A 109 6.30 -0.85 11.59
CA ARG A 109 6.13 -1.84 12.66
C ARG A 109 5.84 -3.25 12.13
N GLU A 110 4.93 -3.35 11.16
CA GLU A 110 4.53 -4.61 10.50
C GLU A 110 4.02 -4.29 9.10
N PRO A 111 4.93 -3.88 8.20
CA PRO A 111 4.56 -3.43 6.87
C PRO A 111 4.19 -4.61 5.98
N VAL A 112 3.07 -4.48 5.28
CA VAL A 112 2.64 -5.39 4.22
C VAL A 112 2.37 -4.63 2.93
N GLN A 113 2.45 -5.36 1.84
CA GLN A 113 1.98 -4.92 0.53
C GLN A 113 1.02 -5.98 -0.02
N TYR A 114 0.29 -5.70 -1.08
CA TYR A 114 -0.84 -6.53 -1.44
C TYR A 114 -0.74 -7.10 -2.85
N VAL A 115 -1.16 -8.35 -2.97
CA VAL A 115 -1.49 -8.99 -4.25
C VAL A 115 -2.98 -9.30 -4.25
N PHE A 116 -3.64 -8.95 -5.35
CA PHE A 116 -5.07 -9.15 -5.56
C PHE A 116 -5.28 -10.16 -6.67
N LYS A 117 -6.26 -11.05 -6.49
CA LYS A 117 -6.65 -12.01 -7.51
C LYS A 117 -8.17 -11.99 -7.68
N HIS A 118 -8.59 -11.91 -8.93
CA HIS A 118 -9.99 -12.03 -9.32
C HIS A 118 -10.09 -12.81 -10.62
N ALA A 119 -10.83 -13.91 -10.63
CA ALA A 119 -10.90 -14.85 -11.75
C ALA A 119 -9.51 -15.31 -12.20
N ALA A 120 -9.11 -15.01 -13.45
CA ALA A 120 -7.80 -15.36 -13.99
C ALA A 120 -6.76 -14.23 -13.85
N HIS A 121 -7.14 -13.08 -13.32
CA HIS A 121 -6.26 -11.90 -13.23
C HIS A 121 -5.62 -11.76 -11.88
N ARG A 122 -4.35 -11.33 -11.89
CA ARG A 122 -3.52 -11.10 -10.71
C ARG A 122 -2.86 -9.72 -10.77
N VAL A 123 -3.10 -8.89 -9.78
CA VAL A 123 -2.58 -7.51 -9.69
C VAL A 123 -1.75 -7.36 -8.43
N GLY A 124 -0.53 -6.87 -8.56
CA GLY A 124 0.36 -6.54 -7.45
C GLY A 124 0.43 -5.03 -7.21
N VAL A 125 0.37 -4.62 -5.94
CA VAL A 125 0.67 -3.27 -5.49
C VAL A 125 1.86 -3.36 -4.55
N LEU A 126 2.95 -2.64 -4.88
CA LEU A 126 4.24 -2.74 -4.19
C LEU A 126 4.91 -1.35 -4.21
N THR A 127 4.52 -0.51 -3.25
CA THR A 127 4.84 0.93 -3.24
C THR A 127 5.96 1.33 -2.30
N ASP A 128 6.23 0.53 -1.27
CA ASP A 128 7.22 0.87 -0.25
C ASP A 128 7.95 -0.38 0.23
N LEU A 129 9.17 -0.56 -0.23
CA LEU A 129 10.08 -1.60 0.26
C LEU A 129 11.54 -1.21 -0.02
N GLY A 130 12.45 -1.59 0.88
CA GLY A 130 13.86 -1.25 0.77
C GLY A 130 14.68 -2.25 -0.05
N MET A 131 14.23 -3.50 -0.14
CA MET A 131 14.90 -4.55 -0.92
C MET A 131 13.92 -5.62 -1.39
N VAL A 132 14.18 -6.19 -2.55
CA VAL A 132 13.44 -7.33 -3.08
C VAL A 132 14.01 -8.61 -2.47
N SER A 133 13.31 -9.18 -1.51
CA SER A 133 13.67 -10.49 -0.93
C SER A 133 13.16 -11.63 -1.83
N PRO A 134 13.72 -12.86 -1.70
CA PRO A 134 13.17 -14.02 -2.42
C PRO A 134 11.70 -14.33 -2.07
N HIS A 135 11.24 -13.91 -0.89
CA HIS A 135 9.84 -14.00 -0.49
C HIS A 135 8.98 -13.04 -1.33
N VAL A 136 9.35 -11.76 -1.36
CA VAL A 136 8.68 -10.75 -2.18
C VAL A 136 8.69 -11.14 -3.66
N GLN A 137 9.85 -11.55 -4.21
CA GLN A 137 9.94 -11.95 -5.62
C GLN A 137 8.92 -13.05 -5.96
N ARG A 138 8.86 -14.12 -5.16
CA ARG A 138 7.89 -15.22 -5.37
C ARG A 138 6.44 -14.78 -5.22
N ALA A 139 6.15 -13.90 -4.26
CA ALA A 139 4.79 -13.44 -4.00
C ALA A 139 4.20 -12.64 -5.18
N TYR A 140 5.04 -11.91 -5.91
CA TYR A 140 4.60 -11.09 -7.05
C TYR A 140 4.84 -11.74 -8.42
N GLU A 141 5.47 -12.92 -8.45
CA GLU A 141 5.64 -13.68 -9.69
C GLU A 141 4.29 -14.01 -10.33
N GLY A 142 4.21 -13.84 -11.66
CA GLY A 142 3.00 -14.11 -12.42
C GLY A 142 1.86 -13.09 -12.25
N CYS A 143 2.13 -11.90 -11.73
CA CYS A 143 1.17 -10.79 -11.79
C CYS A 143 1.00 -10.31 -13.24
N ASP A 144 -0.26 -10.15 -13.68
CA ASP A 144 -0.61 -9.57 -14.99
C ASP A 144 -0.34 -8.06 -15.02
N LEU A 145 -0.48 -7.41 -13.86
CA LEU A 145 -0.20 -5.99 -13.63
C LEU A 145 0.53 -5.81 -12.31
N LEU A 146 1.59 -5.02 -12.33
CA LEU A 146 2.35 -4.67 -11.14
C LEU A 146 2.49 -3.14 -11.04
N LEU A 147 1.95 -2.58 -9.96
CA LEU A 147 2.24 -1.21 -9.53
C LEU A 147 3.47 -1.27 -8.63
N LEU A 148 4.63 -0.93 -9.18
CA LEU A 148 5.93 -1.04 -8.52
C LEU A 148 6.54 0.33 -8.31
N GLU A 149 7.15 0.56 -7.13
CA GLU A 149 7.91 1.78 -6.90
C GLU A 149 9.22 1.81 -7.73
N PHE A 150 9.52 2.98 -8.28
CA PHE A 150 10.81 3.40 -8.80
C PHE A 150 11.16 4.69 -8.07
N ASN A 151 11.62 4.57 -6.81
CA ASN A 151 11.64 5.71 -5.89
C ASN A 151 12.72 6.74 -6.25
N HIS A 152 13.93 6.29 -6.56
CA HIS A 152 15.04 7.22 -6.79
C HIS A 152 16.14 6.64 -7.68
N ASP A 153 16.79 7.54 -8.41
CA ASP A 153 18.13 7.31 -8.96
C ASP A 153 19.17 7.45 -7.84
N LEU A 154 19.99 6.42 -7.64
CA LEU A 154 20.97 6.37 -6.55
C LEU A 154 22.03 7.46 -6.64
N ALA A 155 22.48 7.82 -7.86
CA ALA A 155 23.46 8.88 -8.05
C ALA A 155 22.86 10.26 -7.80
N MET A 156 21.60 10.49 -8.20
CA MET A 156 20.87 11.72 -7.89
C MET A 156 20.63 11.87 -6.39
N LEU A 157 20.21 10.81 -5.70
CA LEU A 157 20.02 10.81 -4.25
C LEU A 157 21.34 11.18 -3.53
N ARG A 158 22.46 10.55 -3.91
CA ARG A 158 23.77 10.81 -3.31
C ARG A 158 24.22 12.26 -3.47
N ARG A 159 24.01 12.86 -4.65
CA ARG A 159 24.35 14.26 -4.96
C ARG A 159 23.32 15.29 -4.51
N GLY A 160 22.08 14.86 -4.23
CA GLY A 160 20.96 15.72 -3.85
C GLY A 160 21.19 16.48 -2.54
N PRO A 161 20.39 17.50 -2.24
CA PRO A 161 20.58 18.39 -1.09
C PRO A 161 20.14 17.77 0.26
N TYR A 162 19.68 16.52 0.26
CA TYR A 162 19.15 15.87 1.46
C TYR A 162 20.24 15.60 2.50
N PRO A 163 19.91 15.67 3.81
CA PRO A 163 20.82 15.26 4.89
C PRO A 163 21.30 13.82 4.74
N ALA A 164 22.53 13.55 5.16
CA ALA A 164 23.14 12.22 5.05
C ALA A 164 22.32 11.11 5.75
N ALA A 165 21.64 11.43 6.86
CA ALA A 165 20.78 10.50 7.56
C ALA A 165 19.57 10.07 6.70
N LEU A 166 18.93 11.03 6.02
CA LEU A 166 17.80 10.76 5.12
C LEU A 166 18.26 9.95 3.90
N LYS A 167 19.41 10.28 3.30
CA LYS A 167 19.96 9.51 2.19
C LYS A 167 20.20 8.05 2.58
N ARG A 168 20.79 7.79 3.76
CA ARG A 168 20.99 6.43 4.26
C ARG A 168 19.68 5.71 4.55
N ARG A 169 18.68 6.39 5.11
CA ARG A 169 17.35 5.82 5.35
C ARG A 169 16.69 5.41 4.03
N VAL A 170 16.64 6.32 3.06
CA VAL A 170 15.98 6.08 1.77
C VAL A 170 16.65 4.96 0.99
N SER A 171 18.00 4.91 0.94
CA SER A 171 18.74 3.91 0.17
C SER A 171 19.11 2.64 0.97
N GLY A 172 18.59 2.47 2.17
CA GLY A 172 18.85 1.29 3.00
C GLY A 172 17.85 0.16 2.73
N ASP A 173 18.17 -1.03 3.24
CA ASP A 173 17.38 -2.26 3.01
C ASP A 173 15.95 -2.22 3.58
N PHE A 174 15.64 -1.22 4.40
CA PHE A 174 14.30 -0.91 4.92
C PHE A 174 13.78 0.45 4.43
N GLY A 175 14.43 1.05 3.44
CA GLY A 175 14.01 2.30 2.84
C GLY A 175 13.13 2.09 1.63
N HIS A 176 13.64 2.46 0.45
CA HIS A 176 12.93 2.37 -0.83
C HIS A 176 13.83 1.84 -1.93
N LEU A 177 13.24 1.14 -2.89
CA LEU A 177 13.98 0.65 -4.06
C LEU A 177 14.51 1.83 -4.89
N ASN A 178 15.78 1.75 -5.27
CA ASN A 178 16.26 2.57 -6.37
C ASN A 178 15.78 1.99 -7.71
N ASN A 179 15.95 2.77 -8.78
CA ASN A 179 15.46 2.40 -10.11
C ASN A 179 16.08 1.09 -10.64
N ASP A 180 17.35 0.82 -10.33
CA ASP A 180 18.04 -0.40 -10.79
C ASP A 180 17.52 -1.65 -10.04
N GLN A 181 17.24 -1.52 -8.74
CA GLN A 181 16.64 -2.58 -7.94
C GLN A 181 15.21 -2.89 -8.40
N ALA A 182 14.41 -1.85 -8.69
CA ALA A 182 13.06 -2.03 -9.20
C ALA A 182 13.07 -2.69 -10.60
N LEU A 183 14.01 -2.30 -11.46
CA LEU A 183 14.17 -2.94 -12.78
C LEU A 183 14.54 -4.41 -12.63
N GLY A 184 15.49 -4.76 -11.74
CA GLY A 184 15.89 -6.14 -11.49
C GLY A 184 14.78 -7.06 -10.95
N MET A 185 13.70 -6.49 -10.41
CA MET A 185 12.51 -7.27 -10.00
C MET A 185 11.66 -7.69 -11.22
N LEU A 186 11.77 -6.99 -12.34
CA LEU A 186 10.98 -7.26 -13.56
C LEU A 186 11.67 -8.24 -14.54
N GLU A 187 12.93 -8.58 -14.28
CA GLU A 187 13.74 -9.52 -15.06
C GLU A 187 13.62 -10.96 -14.54
#